data_3fbfbd5e8ba947318b663f07a37eb849
#
_entry.id   3fbfbd5e8ba947318b663f07a37eb849
#
_cell.length_a   1.000
_cell.length_b   1.000
_cell.length_c   1.000
_cell.angle_alpha   90.00
_cell.angle_beta   90.00
_cell.angle_gamma   90.00
#
_symmetry.space_group_name_H-M   'P 1'
#
loop_
_entity.id
_entity.type
_entity.pdbx_description
1 polymer ?
#
loop_
_entity_poly.entity_id
_entity_poly.type
_entity_poly.pdbx_seq_one_letter_code
_entity_poly.pdbx_strand_id
1 'polypeptide(L)'
;LEDAVSYAEHANNYNIWKYFRDEFPNPYTIEKAKEYIGNICDTNQKTYLAISLHDIVIGDIHVAQQTDILKLSGFLGYWLAEEFWGKGIMTEAVRVFTKYIFDNSEVIRIFARVFSNNVGSMKVLEKAGYIQEGYFKNAIIKEGKIYDQLQYAKLKST
;
A
#
# COMPACT_ATOMS: atom_id res chain seq x y z
N LEU A 1 -15.27 5.42 -11.41
CA LEU A 1 -15.02 4.39 -12.45
C LEU A 1 -14.23 4.92 -13.65
N GLU A 2 -14.19 6.23 -13.85
CA GLU A 2 -13.41 6.86 -14.92
C GLU A 2 -11.91 6.58 -14.77
N ASP A 3 -11.43 6.44 -13.55
CA ASP A 3 -10.04 6.13 -13.20
C ASP A 3 -9.57 4.72 -13.58
N ALA A 4 -10.50 3.82 -13.91
CA ALA A 4 -10.17 2.39 -14.09
C ALA A 4 -9.18 2.13 -15.23
N VAL A 5 -9.17 2.97 -16.25
CA VAL A 5 -8.26 2.84 -17.40
C VAL A 5 -6.84 3.16 -16.95
N SER A 6 -6.62 4.35 -16.39
CA SER A 6 -5.28 4.76 -15.92
C SER A 6 -4.78 3.89 -14.75
N TYR A 7 -5.70 3.48 -13.87
CA TYR A 7 -5.36 2.55 -12.78
C TYR A 7 -4.84 1.22 -13.34
N ALA A 8 -5.58 0.59 -14.28
CA ALA A 8 -5.17 -0.69 -14.86
C ALA A 8 -3.86 -0.57 -15.64
N GLU A 9 -3.68 0.49 -16.43
CA GLU A 9 -2.47 0.74 -17.21
C GLU A 9 -1.22 0.80 -16.32
N HIS A 10 -1.26 1.57 -15.24
CA HIS A 10 -0.13 1.73 -14.34
C HIS A 10 0.07 0.53 -13.40
N ALA A 11 -1.01 -0.11 -12.95
CA ALA A 11 -0.94 -1.29 -12.07
C ALA A 11 -0.46 -2.54 -12.82
N ASN A 12 -0.65 -2.62 -14.15
CA ASN A 12 -0.23 -3.75 -14.98
C ASN A 12 1.29 -3.72 -15.24
N ASN A 13 2.06 -3.79 -14.17
CA ASN A 13 3.52 -3.72 -14.20
C ASN A 13 4.12 -4.83 -13.33
N TYR A 14 4.96 -5.69 -13.93
CA TYR A 14 5.63 -6.78 -13.21
C TYR A 14 6.48 -6.31 -12.04
N ASN A 15 7.15 -5.15 -12.13
CA ASN A 15 7.97 -4.59 -11.06
C ASN A 15 7.14 -4.15 -9.84
N ILE A 16 5.84 -3.90 -10.03
CA ILE A 16 4.88 -3.70 -8.95
C ILE A 16 4.37 -5.05 -8.46
N TRP A 17 3.82 -5.88 -9.35
CA TRP A 17 3.17 -7.15 -9.05
C TRP A 17 4.07 -8.12 -8.26
N LYS A 18 5.35 -8.20 -8.57
CA LYS A 18 6.30 -9.13 -7.92
C LYS A 18 6.43 -8.93 -6.41
N TYR A 19 5.99 -7.79 -5.87
CA TYR A 19 6.01 -7.46 -4.45
C TYR A 19 4.64 -7.48 -3.79
N PHE A 20 3.61 -7.88 -4.53
CA PHE A 20 2.25 -8.01 -4.02
C PHE A 20 1.86 -9.48 -3.80
N ARG A 21 0.77 -9.67 -3.05
CA ARG A 21 0.11 -10.98 -2.96
C ARG A 21 -0.38 -11.42 -4.33
N ASP A 22 -0.59 -12.72 -4.52
CA ASP A 22 -1.10 -13.27 -5.78
C ASP A 22 -2.56 -12.86 -6.08
N GLU A 23 -3.27 -12.35 -5.07
CA GLU A 23 -4.58 -11.70 -5.22
C GLU A 23 -4.53 -10.41 -6.05
N PHE A 24 -3.37 -9.73 -6.09
CA PHE A 24 -3.16 -8.59 -6.98
C PHE A 24 -3.03 -9.13 -8.41
N PRO A 25 -3.94 -8.76 -9.33
CA PRO A 25 -4.01 -9.39 -10.64
C PRO A 25 -2.75 -9.21 -11.49
N ASN A 26 -2.42 -10.24 -12.26
CA ASN A 26 -1.40 -10.17 -13.32
C ASN A 26 -1.81 -11.08 -14.48
N PRO A 27 -2.23 -10.55 -15.64
CA PRO A 27 -2.29 -9.11 -15.98
C PRO A 27 -3.35 -8.35 -15.19
N TYR A 28 -3.11 -7.06 -14.95
CA TYR A 28 -4.08 -6.17 -14.34
C TYR A 28 -4.95 -5.55 -15.43
N THR A 29 -6.20 -6.01 -15.56
CA THR A 29 -7.11 -5.57 -16.61
C THR A 29 -8.01 -4.42 -16.15
N ILE A 30 -8.63 -3.71 -17.11
CA ILE A 30 -9.59 -2.63 -16.83
C ILE A 30 -10.79 -3.16 -16.03
N GLU A 31 -11.25 -4.40 -16.32
CA GLU A 31 -12.36 -5.03 -15.60
C GLU A 31 -11.99 -5.24 -14.12
N LYS A 32 -10.76 -5.68 -13.85
CA LYS A 32 -10.25 -5.82 -12.48
C LYS A 32 -10.12 -4.48 -11.75
N ALA A 33 -9.70 -3.43 -12.46
CA ALA A 33 -9.69 -2.09 -11.90
C ALA A 33 -11.09 -1.59 -11.56
N LYS A 34 -12.07 -1.80 -12.44
CA LYS A 34 -13.48 -1.45 -12.18
C LYS A 34 -14.05 -2.20 -10.98
N GLU A 35 -13.79 -3.49 -10.88
CA GLU A 35 -14.20 -4.33 -9.74
C GLU A 35 -13.61 -3.80 -8.42
N TYR A 36 -12.30 -3.55 -8.40
CA TYR A 36 -11.60 -3.04 -7.23
C TYR A 36 -12.10 -1.65 -6.80
N ILE A 37 -12.19 -0.70 -7.74
CA ILE A 37 -12.68 0.66 -7.47
C ILE A 37 -14.14 0.62 -7.02
N GLY A 38 -15.01 -0.19 -7.66
CA GLY A 38 -16.39 -0.36 -7.28
C GLY A 38 -16.54 -0.82 -5.82
N ASN A 39 -15.82 -1.88 -5.46
CA ASN A 39 -15.82 -2.41 -4.08
C ASN A 39 -15.40 -1.37 -3.03
N ILE A 40 -14.43 -0.51 -3.35
CA ILE A 40 -13.99 0.57 -2.45
C ILE A 40 -15.05 1.67 -2.34
N CYS A 41 -15.61 2.11 -3.46
CA CYS A 41 -16.64 3.15 -3.49
C CYS A 41 -17.89 2.74 -2.71
N ASP A 42 -18.31 1.48 -2.83
CA ASP A 42 -19.49 0.94 -2.13
C ASP A 42 -19.33 0.91 -0.61
N THR A 43 -18.10 0.79 -0.11
CA THR A 43 -17.84 0.78 1.33
C THR A 43 -17.78 2.17 1.96
N ASN A 44 -17.73 3.24 1.15
CA ASN A 44 -17.53 4.64 1.59
C ASN A 44 -16.35 4.80 2.59
N GLN A 45 -15.34 3.96 2.45
CA GLN A 45 -14.18 3.96 3.35
C GLN A 45 -13.16 5.01 2.94
N LYS A 46 -13.04 6.07 3.74
CA LYS A 46 -12.01 7.12 3.57
C LYS A 46 -10.58 6.63 3.89
N THR A 47 -10.39 5.33 4.00
CA THR A 47 -9.10 4.67 4.27
C THR A 47 -8.47 4.04 3.04
N TYR A 48 -9.04 4.29 1.86
CA TYR A 48 -8.54 3.90 0.54
C TYR A 48 -8.54 5.12 -0.37
N LEU A 49 -7.39 5.56 -0.84
CA LEU A 49 -7.25 6.76 -1.67
C LEU A 49 -6.40 6.46 -2.91
N ALA A 50 -6.83 6.99 -4.05
CA ALA A 50 -6.00 7.06 -5.24
C ALA A 50 -4.94 8.15 -5.08
N ILE A 51 -3.76 7.92 -5.63
CA ILE A 51 -2.74 8.94 -5.85
C ILE A 51 -2.86 9.34 -7.32
N SER A 52 -3.17 10.62 -7.58
CA SER A 52 -3.35 11.12 -8.94
C SER A 52 -2.43 12.30 -9.25
N LEU A 53 -2.12 12.44 -10.53
CA LEU A 53 -1.40 13.57 -11.11
C LEU A 53 -2.16 14.03 -12.35
N HIS A 54 -2.62 15.30 -12.38
CA HIS A 54 -3.45 15.85 -13.45
C HIS A 54 -4.62 14.94 -13.84
N ASP A 55 -5.38 14.49 -12.82
CA ASP A 55 -6.54 13.59 -12.96
C ASP A 55 -6.24 12.19 -13.52
N ILE A 56 -4.96 11.81 -13.60
CA ILE A 56 -4.52 10.46 -13.96
C ILE A 56 -4.09 9.71 -12.70
N VAL A 57 -4.68 8.55 -12.45
CA VAL A 57 -4.28 7.71 -11.31
C VAL A 57 -2.93 7.08 -11.60
N ILE A 58 -1.97 7.35 -10.70
CA ILE A 58 -0.60 6.86 -10.77
C ILE A 58 -0.23 5.90 -9.62
N GLY A 59 -1.16 5.64 -8.72
CA GLY A 59 -0.97 4.75 -7.58
C GLY A 59 -2.16 4.74 -6.64
N ASP A 60 -2.06 3.94 -5.59
CA ASP A 60 -3.00 4.01 -4.47
C ASP A 60 -2.29 3.85 -3.13
N ILE A 61 -3.01 4.23 -2.07
CA ILE A 61 -2.60 4.06 -0.69
C ILE A 61 -3.83 3.75 0.16
N HIS A 62 -3.71 2.77 1.04
CA HIS A 62 -4.80 2.40 1.93
C HIS A 62 -4.29 1.95 3.30
N VAL A 63 -5.17 2.09 4.30
CA VAL A 63 -5.01 1.50 5.62
C VAL A 63 -6.23 0.63 5.92
N ALA A 64 -6.02 -0.68 5.91
CA ALA A 64 -7.04 -1.65 6.31
C ALA A 64 -7.03 -1.79 7.84
N GLN A 65 -8.04 -1.22 8.51
CA GLN A 65 -8.19 -1.37 9.95
C GLN A 65 -8.39 -2.83 10.31
N GLN A 66 -7.68 -3.29 11.31
CA GLN A 66 -7.83 -4.64 11.83
C GLN A 66 -9.10 -4.77 12.66
N THR A 67 -9.50 -5.99 12.96
CA THR A 67 -10.74 -6.29 13.69
C THR A 67 -10.47 -6.85 15.07
N ASP A 68 -11.52 -6.99 15.88
CA ASP A 68 -11.50 -7.62 17.20
C ASP A 68 -10.46 -6.98 18.12
N ILE A 69 -9.62 -7.77 18.78
CA ILE A 69 -8.56 -7.30 19.71
C ILE A 69 -7.48 -6.45 19.03
N LEU A 70 -7.39 -6.49 17.71
CA LEU A 70 -6.43 -5.72 16.92
C LEU A 70 -7.04 -4.42 16.33
N LYS A 71 -8.28 -4.07 16.66
CA LYS A 71 -9.04 -2.96 16.05
C LYS A 71 -8.35 -1.58 16.10
N LEU A 72 -7.41 -1.38 17.01
CA LEU A 72 -6.62 -0.14 17.10
C LEU A 72 -5.40 -0.13 16.17
N SER A 73 -5.18 -1.20 15.40
CA SER A 73 -4.12 -1.31 14.40
C SER A 73 -4.67 -1.23 12.98
N GLY A 74 -3.89 -0.66 12.07
CA GLY A 74 -4.18 -0.64 10.64
C GLY A 74 -3.02 -1.19 9.81
N PHE A 75 -3.33 -1.97 8.78
CA PHE A 75 -2.36 -2.46 7.80
C PHE A 75 -2.26 -1.47 6.64
N LEU A 76 -1.08 -0.91 6.43
CA LEU A 76 -0.78 0.01 5.32
C LEU A 76 -0.37 -0.77 4.08
N GLY A 77 -1.06 -0.52 2.98
CA GLY A 77 -0.69 -0.95 1.65
C GLY A 77 -0.60 0.23 0.69
N TYR A 78 0.27 0.14 -0.31
CA TYR A 78 0.41 1.15 -1.36
C TYR A 78 1.17 0.61 -2.57
N TRP A 79 0.94 1.25 -3.71
CA TRP A 79 1.77 1.14 -4.90
C TRP A 79 1.83 2.47 -5.66
N LEU A 80 2.85 2.62 -6.49
CA LEU A 80 3.07 3.78 -7.35
C LEU A 80 3.60 3.30 -8.70
N ALA A 81 3.15 3.91 -9.77
CA ALA A 81 3.64 3.62 -11.11
C ALA A 81 5.16 3.84 -11.19
N GLU A 82 5.84 2.92 -11.89
CA GLU A 82 7.31 2.81 -11.89
C GLU A 82 8.01 4.10 -12.33
N GLU A 83 7.45 4.79 -13.32
CA GLU A 83 8.00 6.06 -13.84
C GLU A 83 8.03 7.20 -12.81
N PHE A 84 7.27 7.07 -11.71
CA PHE A 84 7.23 8.04 -10.61
C PHE A 84 8.07 7.63 -9.39
N TRP A 85 8.77 6.50 -9.45
CA TRP A 85 9.66 6.08 -8.37
C TRP A 85 10.85 7.02 -8.19
N GLY A 86 11.42 7.02 -7.00
CA GLY A 86 12.62 7.83 -6.68
C GLY A 86 12.37 9.33 -6.51
N LYS A 87 11.16 9.82 -6.77
CA LYS A 87 10.81 11.27 -6.72
C LYS A 87 10.25 11.72 -5.36
N GLY A 88 10.17 10.84 -4.38
CA GLY A 88 9.67 11.16 -3.03
C GLY A 88 8.13 11.18 -2.90
N ILE A 89 7.38 11.00 -3.97
CA ILE A 89 5.91 11.06 -4.01
C ILE A 89 5.30 10.09 -2.99
N MET A 90 5.68 8.81 -3.03
CA MET A 90 5.12 7.82 -2.11
C MET A 90 5.51 8.10 -0.65
N THR A 91 6.73 8.60 -0.39
CA THR A 91 7.14 8.97 0.96
C THR A 91 6.23 10.05 1.55
N GLU A 92 5.91 11.07 0.75
CA GLU A 92 5.03 12.14 1.19
C GLU A 92 3.58 11.65 1.32
N ALA A 93 3.09 10.85 0.36
CA ALA A 93 1.77 10.23 0.44
C ALA A 93 1.61 9.41 1.75
N VAL A 94 2.57 8.56 2.07
CA VAL A 94 2.55 7.76 3.32
C VAL A 94 2.57 8.66 4.55
N ARG A 95 3.37 9.73 4.56
CA ARG A 95 3.45 10.66 5.69
C ARG A 95 2.12 11.37 5.94
N VAL A 96 1.55 11.97 4.91
CA VAL A 96 0.29 12.71 4.98
C VAL A 96 -0.87 11.78 5.32
N PHE A 97 -0.95 10.65 4.65
CA PHE A 97 -2.03 9.69 4.86
C PHE A 97 -1.99 9.04 6.24
N THR A 98 -0.79 8.69 6.75
CA THR A 98 -0.62 8.20 8.13
C THR A 98 -1.17 9.22 9.14
N LYS A 99 -0.82 10.51 8.98
CA LYS A 99 -1.36 11.57 9.84
C LYS A 99 -2.88 11.66 9.74
N TYR A 100 -3.41 11.63 8.51
CA TYR A 100 -4.85 11.68 8.28
C TYR A 100 -5.59 10.54 9.00
N ILE A 101 -5.10 9.29 8.90
CA ILE A 101 -5.68 8.14 9.59
C ILE A 101 -5.64 8.32 11.11
N PHE A 102 -4.51 8.75 11.66
CA PHE A 102 -4.40 8.99 13.11
C PHE A 102 -5.33 10.10 13.62
N ASP A 103 -5.59 11.12 12.81
CA ASP A 103 -6.44 12.25 13.20
C ASP A 103 -7.94 11.92 13.05
N ASN A 104 -8.31 11.02 12.14
CA ASN A 104 -9.69 10.79 11.75
C ASN A 104 -10.22 9.38 12.06
N SER A 105 -9.47 8.57 12.81
CA SER A 105 -9.89 7.23 13.22
C SER A 105 -9.40 6.86 14.62
N GLU A 106 -9.87 5.73 15.13
CA GLU A 106 -9.40 5.17 16.42
C GLU A 106 -8.06 4.44 16.31
N VAL A 107 -7.50 4.33 15.11
CA VAL A 107 -6.22 3.64 14.88
C VAL A 107 -5.09 4.41 15.59
N ILE A 108 -4.35 3.70 16.43
CA ILE A 108 -3.18 4.24 17.17
C ILE A 108 -1.87 3.63 16.68
N ARG A 109 -1.93 2.62 15.82
CA ARG A 109 -0.79 1.90 15.28
C ARG A 109 -1.03 1.55 13.81
N ILE A 110 -0.11 1.95 12.94
CA ILE A 110 -0.13 1.56 11.53
C ILE A 110 1.12 0.75 11.25
N PHE A 111 0.95 -0.42 10.61
CA PHE A 111 2.05 -1.29 10.24
C PHE A 111 2.00 -1.69 8.77
N ALA A 112 3.16 -1.95 8.20
CA ALA A 112 3.33 -2.44 6.83
C ALA A 112 4.27 -3.65 6.81
N ARG A 113 4.05 -4.56 5.86
CA ARG A 113 4.90 -5.71 5.62
C ARG A 113 5.54 -5.62 4.25
N VAL A 114 6.84 -5.88 4.18
CA VAL A 114 7.65 -5.65 2.99
C VAL A 114 8.50 -6.87 2.71
N PHE A 115 8.65 -7.25 1.44
CA PHE A 115 9.66 -8.23 1.02
C PHE A 115 11.06 -7.72 1.35
N SER A 116 11.94 -8.56 1.86
CA SER A 116 13.31 -8.18 2.27
C SER A 116 14.17 -7.63 1.14
N ASN A 117 13.81 -7.89 -0.10
CA ASN A 117 14.47 -7.37 -1.30
C ASN A 117 13.78 -6.14 -1.92
N ASN A 118 12.68 -5.64 -1.33
CA ASN A 118 12.02 -4.41 -1.78
C ASN A 118 12.60 -3.17 -1.08
N VAL A 119 13.85 -2.85 -1.44
CA VAL A 119 14.59 -1.71 -0.87
C VAL A 119 13.84 -0.37 -1.06
N GLY A 120 13.12 -0.21 -2.18
CA GLY A 120 12.32 0.99 -2.44
C GLY A 120 11.25 1.23 -1.37
N SER A 121 10.47 0.20 -1.07
CA SER A 121 9.42 0.28 -0.04
C SER A 121 10.00 0.47 1.37
N MET A 122 11.10 -0.20 1.71
CA MET A 122 11.78 0.02 3.00
C MET A 122 12.17 1.49 3.18
N LYS A 123 12.82 2.10 2.18
CA LYS A 123 13.21 3.51 2.23
C LYS A 123 12.02 4.47 2.34
N VAL A 124 10.90 4.15 1.70
CA VAL A 124 9.66 4.94 1.82
C VAL A 124 9.19 4.95 3.27
N LEU A 125 9.08 3.78 3.89
CA LEU A 125 8.61 3.62 5.26
C LEU A 125 9.55 4.31 6.27
N GLU A 126 10.85 4.08 6.17
CA GLU A 126 11.86 4.70 7.04
C GLU A 126 11.81 6.24 6.97
N LYS A 127 11.77 6.80 5.74
CA LYS A 127 11.66 8.24 5.53
C LYS A 127 10.32 8.83 5.99
N ALA A 128 9.26 8.03 5.99
CA ALA A 128 7.96 8.42 6.54
C ALA A 128 7.89 8.30 8.07
N GLY A 129 8.96 7.82 8.72
CA GLY A 129 9.08 7.72 10.17
C GLY A 129 8.52 6.42 10.74
N TYR A 130 8.44 5.37 9.94
CA TYR A 130 8.17 4.01 10.40
C TYR A 130 9.46 3.36 10.88
N ILE A 131 9.36 2.54 11.91
CA ILE A 131 10.49 1.82 12.51
C ILE A 131 10.32 0.33 12.22
N GLN A 132 11.39 -0.33 11.80
CA GLN A 132 11.38 -1.78 11.65
C GLN A 132 11.24 -2.43 13.04
N GLU A 133 10.25 -3.29 13.19
CA GLU A 133 9.96 -4.00 14.44
C GLU A 133 10.01 -5.52 14.31
N GLY A 134 10.07 -6.04 13.09
CA GLY A 134 10.09 -7.48 12.85
C GLY A 134 10.88 -7.88 11.61
N TYR A 135 11.47 -9.09 11.69
CA TYR A 135 12.14 -9.79 10.60
C TYR A 135 11.71 -11.25 10.63
N PHE A 136 11.08 -11.72 9.57
CA PHE A 136 10.50 -13.06 9.47
C PHE A 136 11.21 -13.83 8.36
N LYS A 137 12.01 -14.81 8.74
CA LYS A 137 12.75 -15.65 7.80
C LYS A 137 11.81 -16.58 7.04
N ASN A 138 12.02 -16.71 5.72
CA ASN A 138 11.30 -17.63 4.84
C ASN A 138 9.77 -17.48 4.94
N ALA A 139 9.27 -16.24 5.13
CA ALA A 139 7.88 -15.97 5.43
C ALA A 139 7.01 -15.80 4.17
N ILE A 140 7.60 -15.61 3.00
CA ILE A 140 6.90 -15.35 1.74
C ILE A 140 7.38 -16.35 0.68
N ILE A 141 6.42 -16.86 -0.10
CA ILE A 141 6.71 -17.52 -1.38
C ILE A 141 6.10 -16.69 -2.50
N LYS A 142 6.90 -16.38 -3.53
CA LYS A 142 6.47 -15.69 -4.74
C LYS A 142 7.16 -16.31 -5.95
N GLU A 143 6.39 -16.73 -6.96
CA GLU A 143 6.91 -17.41 -8.16
C GLU A 143 7.86 -18.58 -7.83
N GLY A 144 7.52 -19.38 -6.83
CA GLY A 144 8.31 -20.52 -6.39
C GLY A 144 9.60 -20.18 -5.63
N LYS A 145 9.89 -18.89 -5.39
CA LYS A 145 11.04 -18.45 -4.61
C LYS A 145 10.61 -18.03 -3.20
N ILE A 146 11.46 -18.34 -2.23
CA ILE A 146 11.23 -18.01 -0.82
C ILE A 146 11.97 -16.72 -0.49
N TYR A 147 11.28 -15.82 0.22
CA TYR A 147 11.79 -14.53 0.67
C TYR A 147 11.53 -14.33 2.15
N ASP A 148 12.38 -13.53 2.78
CA ASP A 148 12.13 -13.01 4.11
C ASP A 148 11.16 -11.83 4.04
N GLN A 149 10.48 -11.55 5.15
CA GLN A 149 9.56 -10.43 5.30
C GLN A 149 10.02 -9.52 6.44
N LEU A 150 9.94 -8.22 6.21
CA LEU A 150 10.15 -7.19 7.22
C LEU A 150 8.80 -6.60 7.64
N GLN A 151 8.67 -6.24 8.90
CA GLN A 151 7.53 -5.48 9.39
C GLN A 151 8.01 -4.13 9.94
N TYR A 152 7.37 -3.07 9.48
CA TYR A 152 7.57 -1.70 9.94
C TYR A 152 6.30 -1.22 10.60
N ALA A 153 6.42 -0.37 11.63
CA ALA A 153 5.27 0.24 12.28
C ALA A 153 5.52 1.69 12.67
N LYS A 154 4.43 2.43 12.81
CA LYS A 154 4.40 3.78 13.36
C LYS A 154 3.25 3.90 14.35
N LEU A 155 3.53 4.50 15.49
CA LEU A 155 2.54 4.75 16.53
C LEU A 155 2.05 6.20 16.45
N LYS A 156 0.80 6.41 16.84
CA LYS A 156 0.25 7.75 17.06
C LYS A 156 1.00 8.40 18.22
N SER A 157 1.55 9.58 17.99
CA SER A 157 2.15 10.37 19.10
C SER A 157 1.04 10.77 20.07
N THR A 158 1.29 10.59 21.35
CA THR A 158 0.48 11.15 22.45
C THR A 158 0.55 12.65 22.49
#